data_0dc52b5401d453d32ccf34c68b97f378
#
_entry.id   0dc52b5401d453d32ccf34c68b97f378
#
_cell.length_a   1.000
_cell.length_b   1.000
_cell.length_c   1.000
_cell.angle_alpha   90.00
_cell.angle_beta   90.00
_cell.angle_gamma   90.00
#
_symmetry.space_group_name_H-M   'P 1'
#
loop_
_entity.id
_entity.type
_entity.pdbx_description
1 polymer ?
#
loop_
_entity_poly.entity_id
_entity_poly.type
_entity_poly.pdbx_seq_one_letter_code
_entity_poly.pdbx_strand_id
1 'polypeptide(L)'
;MAARTIFSLAAVLGLLLLVAPASSRADDFVVYSPYVTQGQSELELRGAQQRDSDPAVDGTRSVEISVAHAFTDWWRPEIYLGEYKRDPGQSGQWIGNEFENVFQLAPQGKYWADPGFVLSYEQKRQPGVPSALEFGPLFERQSGRVDQRLNLIWEKEVGAGASGKYAGRVAYAFAYNVTRALAPGFELYLRPSDDSYQVGPILRGELVSSSGTELEYRVGVVFGLNAAAPDQTFLASVEYEFY
;
A
#
# COMPACT_ATOMS: atom_id res chain seq x y z
N MET A 1 59.12 15.75 -15.46
CA MET A 1 58.65 14.58 -14.70
C MET A 1 57.14 14.78 -14.41
N ALA A 2 56.28 14.16 -15.16
CA ALA A 2 54.83 14.26 -15.03
C ALA A 2 54.30 13.02 -14.31
N ALA A 3 53.82 13.18 -13.10
CA ALA A 3 53.12 12.12 -12.35
C ALA A 3 51.73 11.93 -12.92
N ARG A 4 51.49 10.82 -13.60
CA ARG A 4 50.15 10.40 -14.03
C ARG A 4 49.41 9.78 -12.84
N THR A 5 48.41 10.47 -12.35
CA THR A 5 47.47 9.93 -11.37
C THR A 5 46.53 8.98 -12.10
N ILE A 6 46.73 7.67 -11.92
CA ILE A 6 45.83 6.61 -12.40
C ILE A 6 44.69 6.53 -11.37
N PHE A 7 43.57 7.16 -11.65
CA PHE A 7 42.33 6.88 -10.93
C PHE A 7 41.84 5.49 -11.34
N SER A 8 41.86 4.58 -10.39
CA SER A 8 41.45 3.20 -10.57
C SER A 8 39.98 3.13 -10.89
N LEU A 9 39.63 2.57 -12.06
CA LEU A 9 38.28 2.30 -12.55
C LEU A 9 37.47 1.38 -11.60
N ALA A 10 38.15 0.71 -10.67
CA ALA A 10 37.56 -0.15 -9.64
C ALA A 10 36.79 0.61 -8.56
N ALA A 11 37.10 1.91 -8.33
CA ALA A 11 36.39 2.70 -7.33
C ALA A 11 35.02 3.25 -7.82
N VAL A 12 34.83 3.30 -9.14
CA VAL A 12 33.56 3.76 -9.73
C VAL A 12 32.57 2.60 -9.87
N LEU A 13 33.05 1.36 -10.01
CA LEU A 13 32.19 0.16 -10.09
C LEU A 13 31.66 -0.28 -8.72
N GLY A 14 32.28 0.13 -7.62
CA GLY A 14 31.86 -0.23 -6.25
C GLY A 14 30.67 0.58 -5.71
N LEU A 15 30.26 1.67 -6.38
CA LEU A 15 29.16 2.53 -5.90
C LEU A 15 27.82 2.26 -6.61
N LEU A 16 27.79 1.31 -7.53
CA LEU A 16 26.60 0.93 -8.32
C LEU A 16 25.85 -0.31 -7.79
N LEU A 17 26.26 -0.86 -6.64
CA LEU A 17 25.72 -2.13 -6.13
C LEU A 17 24.94 -2.03 -4.82
N LEU A 18 24.37 -0.86 -4.45
CA LEU A 18 23.54 -0.71 -3.26
C LEU A 18 22.23 0.05 -3.55
N VAL A 19 21.63 -0.21 -4.70
CA VAL A 19 20.18 -0.06 -4.83
C VAL A 19 19.63 -1.49 -4.76
N ALA A 20 19.41 -1.98 -3.54
CA ALA A 20 18.54 -3.12 -3.38
C ALA A 20 17.19 -2.72 -3.98
N PRO A 21 16.60 -3.50 -4.89
CA PRO A 21 15.26 -3.23 -5.37
C PRO A 21 14.36 -3.14 -4.13
N ALA A 22 13.67 -2.03 -3.96
CA ALA A 22 12.69 -1.89 -2.91
C ALA A 22 11.66 -3.00 -3.14
N SER A 23 11.65 -3.97 -2.25
CA SER A 23 10.77 -5.11 -2.39
C SER A 23 9.36 -4.65 -2.07
N SER A 24 8.52 -4.58 -3.08
CA SER A 24 7.11 -4.22 -2.97
C SER A 24 6.34 -5.16 -2.03
N ARG A 25 5.41 -4.60 -1.26
CA ARG A 25 4.57 -5.27 -0.27
C ARG A 25 3.11 -5.17 -0.67
N ALA A 26 2.23 -5.90 0.01
CA ALA A 26 0.80 -5.77 -0.20
C ALA A 26 0.29 -4.40 0.26
N ASP A 27 0.86 -3.85 1.32
CA ASP A 27 0.61 -2.51 1.84
C ASP A 27 0.93 -1.38 0.84
N ASP A 28 1.94 -1.55 -0.01
CA ASP A 28 2.26 -0.60 -1.09
C ASP A 28 1.10 -0.38 -2.07
N PHE A 29 0.11 -1.30 -2.11
CA PHE A 29 -1.02 -1.31 -3.03
C PHE A 29 -2.35 -1.06 -2.33
N VAL A 30 -2.39 -0.15 -1.37
CA VAL A 30 -3.61 0.27 -0.68
C VAL A 30 -4.03 1.66 -1.15
N VAL A 31 -5.32 1.83 -1.39
CA VAL A 31 -5.95 3.13 -1.60
C VAL A 31 -7.02 3.30 -0.53
N TYR A 32 -6.66 3.95 0.55
CA TYR A 32 -7.51 4.15 1.72
C TYR A 32 -8.72 5.01 1.41
N SER A 33 -9.84 4.67 2.04
CA SER A 33 -10.98 5.57 2.24
C SER A 33 -10.81 6.35 3.55
N PRO A 34 -11.19 7.64 3.60
CA PRO A 34 -11.22 8.39 4.84
C PRO A 34 -12.44 8.09 5.70
N TYR A 35 -13.40 7.31 5.22
CA TYR A 35 -14.67 7.12 5.92
C TYR A 35 -14.54 6.17 7.10
N VAL A 36 -15.22 6.54 8.18
CA VAL A 36 -15.27 5.80 9.45
C VAL A 36 -16.72 5.66 9.89
N THR A 37 -17.16 4.42 10.09
CA THR A 37 -18.51 4.12 10.56
C THR A 37 -18.46 3.60 11.99
N GLN A 38 -18.90 4.39 12.96
CA GLN A 38 -18.82 4.04 14.38
C GLN A 38 -19.46 2.69 14.69
N GLY A 39 -18.74 1.86 15.45
CA GLY A 39 -19.17 0.53 15.88
C GLY A 39 -18.85 -0.58 14.88
N GLN A 40 -18.43 -0.25 13.64
CA GLN A 40 -18.02 -1.22 12.63
C GLN A 40 -16.71 -1.89 13.04
N SER A 41 -16.66 -3.20 12.86
CA SER A 41 -15.45 -4.02 13.00
C SER A 41 -15.14 -4.65 11.66
N GLU A 42 -13.86 -4.79 11.35
CA GLU A 42 -13.36 -5.26 10.05
C GLU A 42 -12.32 -6.36 10.27
N LEU A 43 -12.38 -7.37 9.40
CA LEU A 43 -11.34 -8.40 9.26
C LEU A 43 -10.92 -8.42 7.80
N GLU A 44 -9.70 -8.00 7.50
CA GLU A 44 -9.18 -7.96 6.15
C GLU A 44 -8.09 -9.01 5.90
N LEU A 45 -8.11 -9.55 4.69
CA LEU A 45 -7.03 -10.33 4.09
C LEU A 45 -6.70 -9.70 2.75
N ARG A 46 -5.45 -9.25 2.56
CA ARG A 46 -4.96 -8.72 1.29
C ARG A 46 -3.72 -9.43 0.83
N GLY A 47 -3.49 -9.41 -0.48
CA GLY A 47 -2.31 -10.01 -1.07
C GLY A 47 -1.90 -9.37 -2.38
N ALA A 48 -0.60 -9.45 -2.66
CA ALA A 48 0.00 -9.04 -3.92
C ALA A 48 0.94 -10.12 -4.45
N GLN A 49 0.98 -10.27 -5.76
CA GLN A 49 1.94 -11.14 -6.45
C GLN A 49 2.52 -10.44 -7.66
N GLN A 50 3.84 -10.35 -7.72
CA GLN A 50 4.58 -9.73 -8.82
C GLN A 50 4.95 -10.74 -9.89
N ARG A 51 4.98 -10.26 -11.13
CA ARG A 51 5.55 -10.90 -12.31
C ARG A 51 6.50 -9.93 -12.97
N ASP A 52 7.68 -10.42 -13.32
CA ASP A 52 8.72 -9.58 -13.90
C ASP A 52 9.65 -10.42 -14.78
N SER A 53 10.28 -9.76 -15.75
CA SER A 53 11.36 -10.33 -16.55
C SER A 53 12.64 -10.50 -15.73
N ASP A 54 12.83 -9.75 -14.63
CA ASP A 54 13.92 -9.93 -13.66
C ASP A 54 13.59 -11.11 -12.70
N PRO A 55 14.37 -12.21 -12.72
CA PRO A 55 14.17 -13.33 -11.81
C PRO A 55 14.31 -12.98 -10.32
N ALA A 56 14.90 -11.84 -9.97
CA ALA A 56 15.00 -11.37 -8.59
C ALA A 56 13.68 -10.78 -8.07
N VAL A 57 12.77 -10.44 -8.95
CA VAL A 57 11.44 -9.86 -8.67
C VAL A 57 10.33 -10.86 -8.98
N ASP A 58 10.49 -11.66 -10.05
CA ASP A 58 9.44 -12.56 -10.55
C ASP A 58 9.01 -13.60 -9.50
N GLY A 59 7.72 -13.58 -9.18
CA GLY A 59 7.13 -14.48 -8.19
C GLY A 59 7.22 -13.99 -6.74
N THR A 60 7.66 -12.74 -6.48
CA THR A 60 7.49 -12.10 -5.17
C THR A 60 6.03 -12.10 -4.78
N ARG A 61 5.74 -12.43 -3.52
CA ARG A 61 4.38 -12.48 -2.95
C ARG A 61 4.37 -11.87 -1.57
N SER A 62 3.30 -11.14 -1.27
CA SER A 62 2.99 -10.70 0.09
C SER A 62 1.53 -10.96 0.42
N VAL A 63 1.27 -11.22 1.70
CA VAL A 63 -0.07 -11.42 2.26
C VAL A 63 -0.11 -10.77 3.62
N GLU A 64 -1.17 -10.03 3.90
CA GLU A 64 -1.42 -9.36 5.16
C GLU A 64 -2.79 -9.74 5.69
N ILE A 65 -2.89 -9.78 7.01
CA ILE A 65 -4.15 -9.97 7.72
C ILE A 65 -4.26 -8.90 8.81
N SER A 66 -5.41 -8.24 8.88
CA SER A 66 -5.66 -7.18 9.85
C SER A 66 -7.02 -7.29 10.50
N VAL A 67 -7.15 -6.59 11.62
CA VAL A 67 -8.43 -6.37 12.31
C VAL A 67 -8.53 -4.89 12.68
N ALA A 68 -9.70 -4.30 12.40
CA ALA A 68 -10.01 -2.93 12.75
C ALA A 68 -11.30 -2.81 13.55
N HIS A 69 -11.44 -1.71 14.29
CA HIS A 69 -12.70 -1.34 14.94
C HIS A 69 -12.84 0.17 15.05
N ALA A 70 -13.95 0.71 14.57
CA ALA A 70 -14.26 2.11 14.65
C ALA A 70 -14.88 2.48 16.02
N PHE A 71 -14.07 2.99 16.94
CA PHE A 71 -14.51 3.39 18.28
C PHE A 71 -15.37 4.67 18.27
N THR A 72 -15.15 5.52 17.28
CA THR A 72 -15.90 6.77 17.10
C THR A 72 -16.32 6.94 15.64
N ASP A 73 -17.06 7.97 15.30
CA ASP A 73 -17.44 8.32 13.94
C ASP A 73 -16.33 9.03 13.12
N TRP A 74 -15.12 9.16 13.73
CA TRP A 74 -13.99 9.83 13.10
C TRP A 74 -12.64 9.12 13.27
N TRP A 75 -12.59 8.01 14.02
CA TRP A 75 -11.34 7.28 14.30
C TRP A 75 -11.55 5.77 14.24
N ARG A 76 -10.75 5.13 13.38
CA ARG A 76 -10.68 3.67 13.21
C ARG A 76 -9.21 3.24 13.33
N PRO A 77 -8.78 2.68 14.47
CA PRO A 77 -7.53 1.94 14.57
C PRO A 77 -7.65 0.57 13.91
N GLU A 78 -6.52 0.10 13.38
CA GLU A 78 -6.35 -1.19 12.76
C GLU A 78 -5.03 -1.81 13.21
N ILE A 79 -5.02 -3.13 13.40
CA ILE A 79 -3.83 -3.89 13.77
C ILE A 79 -3.59 -4.94 12.69
N TYR A 80 -2.48 -4.81 12.00
CA TYR A 80 -1.97 -5.86 11.13
C TYR A 80 -1.27 -6.91 11.99
N LEU A 81 -1.90 -8.08 12.07
CA LEU A 81 -1.42 -9.21 12.89
C LEU A 81 -0.12 -9.78 12.35
N GLY A 82 0.18 -9.52 11.10
CA GLY A 82 1.46 -9.80 10.47
C GLY A 82 1.42 -9.69 8.96
N GLU A 83 2.55 -9.31 8.41
CA GLU A 83 2.84 -9.32 7.00
C GLU A 83 3.72 -10.54 6.67
N TYR A 84 3.22 -11.39 5.76
CA TYR A 84 3.97 -12.51 5.22
C TYR A 84 4.52 -12.15 3.86
N LYS A 85 5.84 -12.32 3.67
CA LYS A 85 6.50 -12.08 2.40
C LYS A 85 7.30 -13.29 1.95
N ARG A 86 7.30 -13.51 0.64
CA ARG A 86 8.15 -14.51 -0.02
C ARG A 86 8.83 -13.89 -1.23
N ASP A 87 10.14 -13.78 -1.18
CA ASP A 87 10.97 -13.41 -2.32
C ASP A 87 11.30 -14.64 -3.21
N PRO A 88 11.65 -14.43 -4.50
CA PRO A 88 12.00 -15.50 -5.42
C PRO A 88 13.10 -16.41 -4.87
N GLY A 89 12.89 -17.71 -4.97
CA GLY A 89 13.88 -18.71 -4.50
C GLY A 89 14.05 -18.82 -2.99
N GLN A 90 13.31 -18.03 -2.19
CA GLN A 90 13.37 -18.05 -0.73
C GLN A 90 12.11 -18.69 -0.12
N SER A 91 12.22 -19.14 1.13
CA SER A 91 11.06 -19.50 1.93
C SER A 91 10.37 -18.23 2.43
N GLY A 92 9.04 -18.26 2.51
CA GLY A 92 8.29 -17.15 3.04
C GLY A 92 8.53 -16.93 4.54
N GLN A 93 8.44 -15.68 4.96
CA GLN A 93 8.63 -15.25 6.34
C GLN A 93 7.67 -14.13 6.74
N TRP A 94 7.37 -14.03 8.01
CA TRP A 94 6.68 -12.89 8.59
C TRP A 94 7.68 -11.75 8.79
N ILE A 95 7.42 -10.59 8.20
CA ILE A 95 8.37 -9.48 8.15
C ILE A 95 8.01 -8.32 9.05
N GLY A 96 6.76 -8.17 9.47
CA GLY A 96 6.34 -7.05 10.31
C GLY A 96 5.02 -7.26 11.02
N ASN A 97 4.71 -6.30 11.86
CA ASN A 97 3.38 -6.00 12.40
C ASN A 97 3.18 -4.49 12.28
N GLU A 98 1.95 -4.06 12.08
CA GLU A 98 1.63 -2.65 11.94
C GLU A 98 0.45 -2.27 12.82
N PHE A 99 0.49 -1.04 13.32
CA PHE A 99 -0.62 -0.37 13.98
C PHE A 99 -0.97 0.88 13.18
N GLU A 100 -2.11 0.83 12.53
CA GLU A 100 -2.62 1.91 11.67
C GLU A 100 -3.79 2.64 12.33
N ASN A 101 -3.97 3.88 11.97
CA ASN A 101 -5.09 4.71 12.39
C ASN A 101 -5.60 5.52 11.20
N VAL A 102 -6.87 5.39 10.89
CA VAL A 102 -7.57 6.24 9.94
C VAL A 102 -8.41 7.25 10.70
N PHE A 103 -8.28 8.52 10.31
CA PHE A 103 -9.01 9.64 10.87
C PHE A 103 -9.86 10.29 9.78
N GLN A 104 -11.19 10.29 9.96
CA GLN A 104 -12.11 11.08 9.16
C GLN A 104 -12.12 12.52 9.68
N LEU A 105 -11.68 13.49 8.88
CA LEU A 105 -11.50 14.88 9.30
C LEU A 105 -12.73 15.75 9.10
N ALA A 106 -13.76 15.25 8.39
CA ALA A 106 -15.01 15.96 8.17
C ALA A 106 -16.16 14.98 7.88
N PRO A 107 -17.41 15.38 8.15
CA PRO A 107 -18.56 14.61 7.69
C PRO A 107 -18.56 14.42 6.17
N GLN A 108 -18.98 13.25 5.72
CA GLN A 108 -19.06 12.89 4.31
C GLN A 108 -19.93 13.89 3.53
N GLY A 109 -19.45 14.30 2.35
CA GLY A 109 -20.14 15.23 1.45
C GLY A 109 -20.12 16.70 1.89
N LYS A 110 -19.39 17.03 2.96
CA LYS A 110 -19.28 18.41 3.44
C LYS A 110 -18.43 19.29 2.53
N TYR A 111 -17.41 18.72 1.90
CA TYR A 111 -16.48 19.43 1.04
C TYR A 111 -16.52 18.87 -0.39
N TRP A 112 -15.79 19.50 -1.30
CA TRP A 112 -15.65 19.04 -2.67
C TRP A 112 -15.04 17.64 -2.73
N ALA A 113 -14.10 17.31 -1.86
CA ALA A 113 -13.61 15.97 -1.56
C ALA A 113 -13.52 15.84 -0.04
N ASP A 114 -13.91 14.69 0.50
CA ASP A 114 -13.92 14.42 1.92
C ASP A 114 -12.52 14.12 2.42
N PRO A 115 -11.99 14.90 3.38
CA PRO A 115 -10.63 14.73 3.85
C PRO A 115 -10.55 13.71 4.97
N GLY A 116 -9.47 12.94 4.98
CA GLY A 116 -9.02 12.11 6.08
C GLY A 116 -7.52 12.18 6.27
N PHE A 117 -7.03 11.40 7.20
CA PHE A 117 -5.62 11.28 7.50
C PHE A 117 -5.30 9.85 7.96
N VAL A 118 -4.21 9.29 7.48
CA VAL A 118 -3.68 8.02 7.96
C VAL A 118 -2.39 8.24 8.75
N LEU A 119 -2.23 7.48 9.83
CA LEU A 119 -0.99 7.40 10.61
C LEU A 119 -0.76 5.96 11.02
N SER A 120 0.36 5.38 10.60
CA SER A 120 0.73 4.03 11.02
C SER A 120 2.14 3.95 11.59
N TYR A 121 2.37 2.90 12.36
CA TYR A 121 3.68 2.47 12.83
C TYR A 121 3.88 1.01 12.49
N GLU A 122 4.83 0.74 11.61
CA GLU A 122 5.22 -0.61 11.23
C GLU A 122 6.48 -1.05 12.01
N GLN A 123 6.35 -2.13 12.75
CA GLN A 123 7.47 -2.77 13.44
C GLN A 123 8.04 -3.90 12.58
N LYS A 124 9.25 -3.70 12.07
CA LYS A 124 9.95 -4.76 11.32
C LYS A 124 10.46 -5.84 12.25
N ARG A 125 10.37 -7.09 11.80
CA ARG A 125 10.85 -8.26 12.58
C ARG A 125 12.28 -8.67 12.24
N GLN A 126 12.81 -8.23 11.09
CA GLN A 126 14.17 -8.58 10.69
C GLN A 126 15.19 -7.80 11.51
N PRO A 127 16.22 -8.50 12.07
CA PRO A 127 17.31 -7.82 12.79
C PRO A 127 18.02 -6.78 11.90
N GLY A 128 18.19 -5.58 12.42
CA GLY A 128 18.89 -4.49 11.72
C GLY A 128 18.05 -3.74 10.68
N VAL A 129 16.80 -4.11 10.46
CA VAL A 129 15.86 -3.35 9.63
C VAL A 129 15.12 -2.36 10.53
N PRO A 130 15.19 -1.04 10.26
CA PRO A 130 14.48 -0.04 11.05
C PRO A 130 12.96 -0.19 10.91
N SER A 131 12.23 0.22 11.93
CA SER A 131 10.77 0.38 11.88
C SER A 131 10.40 1.58 11.01
N ALA A 132 9.14 1.71 10.62
CA ALA A 132 8.64 2.81 9.81
C ALA A 132 7.46 3.52 10.47
N LEU A 133 7.33 4.81 10.19
CA LEU A 133 6.14 5.60 10.39
C LEU A 133 5.61 6.00 9.03
N GLU A 134 4.34 5.69 8.76
CA GLU A 134 3.63 6.20 7.58
C GLU A 134 2.57 7.19 8.00
N PHE A 135 2.40 8.25 7.22
CA PHE A 135 1.38 9.26 7.48
C PHE A 135 1.04 10.05 6.22
N GLY A 136 -0.18 10.52 6.15
CA GLY A 136 -0.57 11.40 5.04
C GLY A 136 -2.06 11.68 4.92
N PRO A 137 -2.42 12.70 4.15
CA PRO A 137 -3.80 13.04 3.86
C PRO A 137 -4.44 12.06 2.87
N LEU A 138 -5.70 11.78 3.15
CA LEU A 138 -6.61 10.98 2.33
C LEU A 138 -7.70 11.90 1.80
N PHE A 139 -8.11 11.69 0.56
CA PHE A 139 -9.23 12.40 -0.04
C PHE A 139 -10.12 11.42 -0.77
N GLU A 140 -11.43 11.50 -0.55
CA GLU A 140 -12.41 10.75 -1.30
C GLU A 140 -13.50 11.67 -1.83
N ARG A 141 -13.94 11.40 -3.05
CA ARG A 141 -15.07 12.07 -3.66
C ARG A 141 -16.00 11.06 -4.30
N GLN A 142 -17.21 11.01 -3.77
CA GLN A 142 -18.31 10.29 -4.39
C GLN A 142 -19.23 11.26 -5.13
N SER A 143 -19.52 10.99 -6.40
CA SER A 143 -20.40 11.80 -7.23
C SER A 143 -21.26 10.89 -8.12
N GLY A 144 -22.51 10.71 -7.71
CA GLY A 144 -23.40 9.76 -8.37
C GLY A 144 -22.85 8.34 -8.29
N ARG A 145 -22.49 7.76 -9.45
CA ARG A 145 -21.90 6.42 -9.54
C ARG A 145 -20.38 6.42 -9.55
N VAL A 146 -19.76 7.58 -9.55
CA VAL A 146 -18.29 7.70 -9.60
C VAL A 146 -17.75 7.84 -8.19
N ASP A 147 -16.75 7.04 -7.87
CA ASP A 147 -15.96 7.13 -6.67
C ASP A 147 -14.48 7.33 -7.03
N GLN A 148 -13.85 8.29 -6.38
CA GLN A 148 -12.46 8.65 -6.59
C GLN A 148 -11.77 8.82 -5.23
N ARG A 149 -10.62 8.19 -5.08
CA ARG A 149 -9.78 8.28 -3.88
C ARG A 149 -8.38 8.73 -4.26
N LEU A 150 -7.80 9.61 -3.46
CA LEU A 150 -6.42 10.07 -3.58
C LEU A 150 -5.76 10.03 -2.21
N ASN A 151 -4.65 9.32 -2.12
CA ASN A 151 -3.81 9.27 -0.93
C ASN A 151 -2.43 9.84 -1.24
N LEU A 152 -1.93 10.71 -0.36
CA LEU A 152 -0.58 11.24 -0.41
C LEU A 152 0.13 10.81 0.87
N ILE A 153 0.99 9.80 0.79
CA ILE A 153 1.56 9.14 1.97
C ILE A 153 3.07 9.34 1.98
N TRP A 154 3.60 9.64 3.14
CA TRP A 154 5.03 9.68 3.43
C TRP A 154 5.39 8.60 4.43
N GLU A 155 6.44 7.86 4.12
CA GLU A 155 7.09 6.91 5.02
C GLU A 155 8.38 7.51 5.56
N LYS A 156 8.68 7.26 6.83
CA LYS A 156 9.93 7.62 7.47
C LYS A 156 10.43 6.47 8.34
N GLU A 157 11.64 6.01 8.06
CA GLU A 157 12.31 5.06 8.94
C GLU A 157 12.58 5.67 10.32
N VAL A 158 12.38 4.87 11.39
CA VAL A 158 12.60 5.24 12.77
C VAL A 158 13.34 4.14 13.53
N GLY A 159 14.08 4.54 14.58
CA GLY A 159 14.86 3.62 15.39
C GLY A 159 16.32 3.49 14.95
N ALA A 160 16.97 2.44 15.44
CA ALA A 160 18.40 2.20 15.15
C ALA A 160 18.58 1.81 13.67
N GLY A 161 19.52 2.46 12.99
CA GLY A 161 19.82 2.23 11.57
C GLY A 161 18.94 3.01 10.60
N ALA A 162 18.00 3.83 11.08
CA ALA A 162 17.13 4.63 10.22
C ALA A 162 17.92 5.61 9.34
N SER A 163 17.58 5.68 8.06
CA SER A 163 18.26 6.54 7.08
C SER A 163 17.99 8.05 7.29
N GLY A 164 16.91 8.38 8.02
CA GLY A 164 16.44 9.75 8.20
C GLY A 164 15.77 10.36 6.96
N LYS A 165 15.66 9.61 5.86
CA LYS A 165 14.99 10.03 4.63
C LYS A 165 13.49 9.81 4.71
N TYR A 166 12.76 10.55 3.87
CA TYR A 166 11.35 10.32 3.62
C TYR A 166 11.19 9.64 2.26
N ALA A 167 10.37 8.60 2.20
CA ALA A 167 9.84 8.05 0.96
C ALA A 167 8.42 8.57 0.75
N GLY A 168 8.03 8.86 -0.50
CA GLY A 168 6.70 9.36 -0.84
C GLY A 168 5.95 8.36 -1.71
N ARG A 169 4.65 8.19 -1.44
CA ARG A 169 3.73 7.37 -2.23
C ARG A 169 2.49 8.19 -2.57
N VAL A 170 2.08 8.15 -3.84
CA VAL A 170 0.77 8.64 -4.29
C VAL A 170 -0.02 7.42 -4.75
N ALA A 171 -1.20 7.22 -4.18
CA ALA A 171 -2.12 6.19 -4.62
C ALA A 171 -3.45 6.85 -5.03
N TYR A 172 -3.96 6.47 -6.21
CA TYR A 172 -5.21 6.98 -6.72
C TYR A 172 -6.09 5.84 -7.22
N ALA A 173 -7.38 5.87 -6.87
CA ALA A 173 -8.38 4.95 -7.38
C ALA A 173 -9.53 5.71 -8.03
N PHE A 174 -10.01 5.16 -9.13
CA PHE A 174 -11.26 5.52 -9.78
C PHE A 174 -12.12 4.28 -9.91
N ALA A 175 -13.40 4.37 -9.54
CA ALA A 175 -14.36 3.31 -9.78
C ALA A 175 -15.71 3.86 -10.23
N TYR A 176 -16.39 3.08 -11.06
CA TYR A 176 -17.76 3.35 -11.51
C TYR A 176 -18.70 2.28 -10.93
N ASN A 177 -19.53 2.67 -9.98
CA ASN A 177 -20.47 1.80 -9.29
C ASN A 177 -21.64 1.43 -10.22
N VAL A 178 -21.50 0.31 -10.97
CA VAL A 178 -22.59 -0.25 -11.78
C VAL A 178 -23.71 -0.74 -10.87
N THR A 179 -23.31 -1.49 -9.83
CA THR A 179 -24.11 -1.89 -8.65
C THR A 179 -23.23 -1.82 -7.42
N ARG A 180 -23.76 -2.06 -6.19
CA ARG A 180 -22.92 -2.23 -5.00
C ARG A 180 -21.91 -3.38 -5.18
N ALA A 181 -22.38 -4.49 -5.76
CA ALA A 181 -21.54 -5.67 -5.97
C ALA A 181 -20.61 -5.59 -7.19
N LEU A 182 -20.64 -4.51 -8.00
CA LEU A 182 -19.86 -4.44 -9.23
C LEU A 182 -19.43 -2.98 -9.51
N ALA A 183 -18.20 -2.69 -9.28
CA ALA A 183 -17.58 -1.39 -9.52
C ALA A 183 -16.24 -1.55 -10.26
N PRO A 184 -16.25 -1.65 -11.61
CA PRO A 184 -15.03 -1.60 -12.39
C PRO A 184 -14.36 -0.23 -12.29
N GLY A 185 -13.02 -0.24 -12.34
CA GLY A 185 -12.21 0.96 -12.23
C GLY A 185 -10.77 0.75 -12.60
N PHE A 186 -9.93 1.65 -12.13
CA PHE A 186 -8.48 1.50 -12.23
C PHE A 186 -7.81 2.11 -11.00
N GLU A 187 -6.58 1.68 -10.75
CA GLU A 187 -5.73 2.24 -9.72
C GLU A 187 -4.38 2.62 -10.28
N LEU A 188 -3.80 3.68 -9.71
CA LEU A 188 -2.49 4.25 -10.04
C LEU A 188 -1.67 4.33 -8.77
N TYR A 189 -0.43 3.84 -8.84
CA TYR A 189 0.55 3.87 -7.74
C TYR A 189 1.83 4.52 -8.23
N LEU A 190 2.22 5.60 -7.58
CA LEU A 190 3.46 6.33 -7.87
C LEU A 190 4.33 6.33 -6.62
N ARG A 191 5.54 5.81 -6.74
CA ARG A 191 6.57 5.79 -5.69
C ARG A 191 7.83 6.49 -6.21
N PRO A 192 7.86 7.84 -6.16
CA PRO A 192 8.97 8.61 -6.72
C PRO A 192 10.33 8.31 -6.08
N SER A 193 10.34 7.88 -4.79
CA SER A 193 11.58 7.50 -4.08
C SER A 193 12.28 6.31 -4.72
N ASP A 194 11.50 5.39 -5.29
CA ASP A 194 11.96 4.13 -5.88
C ASP A 194 11.89 4.16 -7.41
N ASP A 195 11.49 5.31 -7.98
CA ASP A 195 11.18 5.49 -9.41
C ASP A 195 10.18 4.44 -9.95
N SER A 196 9.28 3.93 -9.09
CA SER A 196 8.35 2.86 -9.44
C SER A 196 6.95 3.42 -9.67
N TYR A 197 6.42 3.23 -10.88
CA TYR A 197 5.11 3.73 -11.31
C TYR A 197 4.29 2.61 -11.93
N GLN A 198 3.05 2.43 -11.44
CA GLN A 198 2.17 1.34 -11.89
C GLN A 198 0.74 1.84 -12.05
N VAL A 199 0.01 1.30 -13.03
CA VAL A 199 -1.41 1.58 -13.26
C VAL A 199 -2.09 0.34 -13.82
N GLY A 200 -3.36 0.13 -13.48
CA GLY A 200 -4.09 -0.97 -14.08
C GLY A 200 -5.55 -1.10 -13.66
N PRO A 201 -6.31 -1.95 -14.35
CA PRO A 201 -7.72 -2.20 -14.07
C PRO A 201 -7.92 -2.92 -12.75
N ILE A 202 -8.94 -2.47 -12.02
CA ILE A 202 -9.41 -3.07 -10.77
C ILE A 202 -10.91 -3.30 -10.87
N LEU A 203 -11.36 -4.40 -10.27
CA LEU A 203 -12.74 -4.66 -9.98
C LEU A 203 -12.92 -4.72 -8.48
N ARG A 204 -13.86 -3.95 -7.94
CA ARG A 204 -14.26 -4.02 -6.53
C ARG A 204 -15.76 -4.12 -6.40
N GLY A 205 -16.23 -4.51 -5.24
CA GLY A 205 -17.65 -4.59 -4.94
C GLY A 205 -17.90 -5.00 -3.52
N GLU A 206 -19.14 -4.84 -3.12
CA GLU A 206 -19.63 -5.07 -1.77
C GLU A 206 -20.86 -5.99 -1.84
N LEU A 207 -20.82 -7.06 -1.06
CA LEU A 207 -21.87 -8.05 -0.93
C LEU A 207 -22.48 -7.91 0.47
N VAL A 208 -23.73 -7.45 0.54
CA VAL A 208 -24.43 -7.23 1.80
C VAL A 208 -25.31 -8.43 2.12
N SER A 209 -25.15 -8.98 3.33
CA SER A 209 -26.02 -10.06 3.81
C SER A 209 -27.32 -9.52 4.39
N SER A 210 -28.32 -10.38 4.54
CA SER A 210 -29.59 -10.04 5.20
C SER A 210 -29.42 -9.72 6.71
N SER A 211 -28.30 -10.08 7.32
CA SER A 211 -27.95 -9.77 8.71
C SER A 211 -27.27 -8.41 8.89
N GLY A 212 -27.00 -7.68 7.79
CA GLY A 212 -26.32 -6.40 7.84
C GLY A 212 -24.78 -6.50 7.89
N THR A 213 -24.23 -7.73 7.74
CA THR A 213 -22.79 -7.91 7.54
C THR A 213 -22.46 -7.69 6.08
N GLU A 214 -21.29 -7.14 5.82
CA GLU A 214 -20.82 -6.77 4.49
C GLU A 214 -19.53 -7.52 4.17
N LEU A 215 -19.36 -7.92 2.91
CA LEU A 215 -18.14 -8.50 2.41
C LEU A 215 -17.67 -7.65 1.24
N GLU A 216 -16.63 -6.86 1.46
CA GLU A 216 -15.97 -6.14 0.39
C GLU A 216 -14.92 -7.02 -0.28
N TYR A 217 -14.77 -6.85 -1.58
CA TYR A 217 -13.71 -7.48 -2.34
C TYR A 217 -13.07 -6.51 -3.34
N ARG A 218 -11.82 -6.73 -3.62
CA ARG A 218 -11.05 -6.02 -4.62
C ARG A 218 -10.11 -7.00 -5.31
N VAL A 219 -10.12 -7.01 -6.64
CA VAL A 219 -9.19 -7.81 -7.45
C VAL A 219 -8.72 -6.97 -8.65
N GLY A 220 -7.48 -7.14 -9.05
CA GLY A 220 -6.96 -6.42 -10.20
C GLY A 220 -5.56 -6.80 -10.60
N VAL A 221 -5.09 -6.13 -11.63
CA VAL A 221 -3.71 -6.20 -12.08
C VAL A 221 -3.24 -4.80 -12.44
N VAL A 222 -2.08 -4.41 -11.92
CA VAL A 222 -1.41 -3.17 -12.30
C VAL A 222 -0.13 -3.49 -13.07
N PHE A 223 0.18 -2.65 -14.05
CA PHE A 223 1.30 -2.82 -14.97
C PHE A 223 2.34 -1.74 -14.69
N GLY A 224 3.61 -2.11 -14.75
CA GLY A 224 4.73 -1.19 -14.67
C GLY A 224 4.72 -0.19 -15.83
N LEU A 225 4.94 1.07 -15.52
CA LEU A 225 5.07 2.15 -16.51
C LEU A 225 6.53 2.44 -16.85
N ASN A 226 7.46 1.88 -16.09
CA ASN A 226 8.90 2.06 -16.27
C ASN A 226 9.67 0.83 -15.74
N ALA A 227 10.97 0.77 -16.02
CA ALA A 227 11.81 -0.38 -15.72
C ALA A 227 12.09 -0.62 -14.22
N ALA A 228 11.78 0.34 -13.35
CA ALA A 228 11.95 0.17 -11.90
C ALA A 228 10.70 -0.43 -11.24
N ALA A 229 9.57 -0.45 -11.96
CA ALA A 229 8.35 -1.09 -11.49
C ALA A 229 8.27 -2.52 -12.03
N PRO A 230 7.71 -3.49 -11.27
CA PRO A 230 7.42 -4.82 -11.80
C PRO A 230 6.55 -4.76 -13.07
N ASP A 231 6.80 -5.67 -14.02
CA ASP A 231 6.02 -5.74 -15.26
C ASP A 231 4.52 -5.85 -14.98
N GLN A 232 4.15 -6.65 -13.98
CA GLN A 232 2.76 -6.84 -13.53
C GLN A 232 2.72 -7.12 -12.03
N THR A 233 1.68 -6.57 -11.36
CA THR A 233 1.34 -6.94 -9.98
C THR A 233 -0.13 -7.32 -9.91
N PHE A 234 -0.41 -8.55 -9.52
CA PHE A 234 -1.76 -9.04 -9.23
C PHE A 234 -2.13 -8.67 -7.81
N LEU A 235 -3.31 -8.10 -7.63
CA LEU A 235 -3.82 -7.60 -6.37
C LEU A 235 -5.13 -8.29 -6.02
N ALA A 236 -5.30 -8.66 -4.75
CA ALA A 236 -6.57 -9.15 -4.23
C ALA A 236 -6.73 -8.77 -2.76
N SER A 237 -7.91 -8.32 -2.37
CA SER A 237 -8.30 -8.22 -0.96
C SER A 237 -9.75 -8.66 -0.75
N VAL A 238 -10.01 -9.12 0.47
CA VAL A 238 -11.35 -9.40 0.98
C VAL A 238 -11.43 -8.84 2.39
N GLU A 239 -12.46 -8.05 2.65
CA GLU A 239 -12.74 -7.45 3.94
C GLU A 239 -14.14 -7.87 4.40
N TYR A 240 -14.24 -8.34 5.63
CA TYR A 240 -15.48 -8.73 6.27
C TYR A 240 -15.82 -7.72 7.36
N GLU A 241 -16.96 -7.03 7.17
CA GLU A 241 -17.45 -5.99 8.04
C GLU A 241 -18.66 -6.45 8.86
N PHE A 242 -18.67 -6.11 10.15
CA PHE A 242 -19.74 -6.46 11.08
C PHE A 242 -19.85 -5.46 12.24
N TYR A 243 -21.01 -5.47 12.93
CA TYR A 243 -21.34 -4.58 14.05
C TYR A 243 -21.55 -5.36 15.35
#